data_335742ccbed51f8bf0533e80fd2ba094
#
_entry.id   335742ccbed51f8bf0533e80fd2ba094
#
_cell.length_a   1.000
_cell.length_b   1.000
_cell.length_c   1.000
_cell.angle_alpha   90.00
_cell.angle_beta   90.00
_cell.angle_gamma   90.00
#
_symmetry.space_group_name_H-M   'P 1'
#
loop_
_entity.id
_entity.type
_entity.pdbx_description
1 polymer ?
#
loop_
_entity_poly.entity_id
_entity_poly.type
_entity_poly.pdbx_seq_one_letter_code
_entity_poly.pdbx_strand_id
1 'polypeptide(L)'
;MASYAKTAIAGLVVVNDYSTVPEWARKTAAFGNEYNFCFQMCVGLTMDWIDRLNPPMPEGDQVAFTFDQLPKGEAITRDAYFHIKKFRDPGDRMGALAFADSKRLLPLQAADFIAYEAYKYIDNQERKSGRPMRGSLAVLVEKVWQFQAHVFRVEHLEELLNFYQQQREHLDGKVPWWPWKR
;
A
#
# COMPACT_ATOMS: atom_id res chain seq x y z
N MET A 1 4.95 25.45 13.45
CA MET A 1 5.77 24.42 12.80
C MET A 1 4.95 23.78 11.70
N ALA A 2 5.43 23.78 10.46
CA ALA A 2 4.75 23.04 9.39
C ALA A 2 4.85 21.55 9.71
N SER A 3 3.71 20.85 9.78
CA SER A 3 3.71 19.39 9.86
C SER A 3 4.25 18.85 8.55
N TYR A 4 5.40 18.17 8.59
CA TYR A 4 6.01 17.59 7.39
C TYR A 4 5.25 16.34 6.90
N ALA A 5 4.51 15.66 7.79
CA ALA A 5 3.70 14.50 7.43
C ALA A 5 2.21 14.90 7.43
N LYS A 6 1.55 14.73 6.29
CA LYS A 6 0.11 14.99 6.15
C LYS A 6 -0.73 13.77 6.47
N THR A 7 -0.25 12.60 6.10
CA THR A 7 -0.95 11.34 6.34
C THR A 7 0.06 10.22 6.57
N ALA A 8 -0.40 9.17 7.22
CA ALA A 8 0.30 7.91 7.34
C ALA A 8 -0.65 6.78 6.93
N ILE A 9 -0.22 5.99 5.97
CA ILE A 9 -1.00 4.87 5.40
C ILE A 9 -0.18 3.60 5.55
N ALA A 10 -0.75 2.57 6.13
CA ALA A 10 -0.15 1.25 6.25
C ALA A 10 -1.05 0.18 5.61
N GLY A 11 -0.49 -0.62 4.73
CA GLY A 11 -1.11 -1.82 4.18
C GLY A 11 -0.48 -3.05 4.81
N LEU A 12 -1.29 -3.92 5.39
CA LEU A 12 -0.86 -5.15 6.03
C LEU A 12 -1.63 -6.34 5.48
N VAL A 13 -0.98 -7.47 5.37
CA VAL A 13 -1.62 -8.74 5.05
C VAL A 13 -1.23 -9.80 6.08
N VAL A 14 -2.17 -10.63 6.46
CA VAL A 14 -1.88 -11.78 7.31
C VAL A 14 -1.31 -12.89 6.43
N VAL A 15 -0.09 -13.32 6.69
CA VAL A 15 0.63 -14.29 5.84
C VAL A 15 -0.15 -15.59 5.66
N ASN A 16 -0.77 -16.09 6.73
CA ASN A 16 -1.60 -17.31 6.65
C ASN A 16 -2.82 -17.09 5.74
N ASP A 17 -3.46 -15.93 5.81
CA ASP A 17 -4.60 -15.60 4.95
C ASP A 17 -4.12 -15.46 3.49
N TYR A 18 -2.95 -14.82 3.26
CA TYR A 18 -2.39 -14.69 1.93
C TYR A 18 -2.02 -16.04 1.30
N SER A 19 -1.68 -17.03 2.11
CA SER A 19 -1.39 -18.39 1.63
C SER A 19 -2.60 -19.06 0.96
N THR A 20 -3.83 -18.60 1.24
CA THR A 20 -5.07 -19.07 0.60
C THR A 20 -5.22 -18.57 -0.85
N VAL A 21 -4.51 -17.48 -1.21
CA VAL A 21 -4.49 -16.96 -2.59
C VAL A 21 -3.92 -18.03 -3.53
N PRO A 22 -4.65 -18.43 -4.57
CA PRO A 22 -4.21 -19.46 -5.50
C PRO A 22 -2.84 -19.15 -6.13
N GLU A 23 -2.03 -20.16 -6.37
CA GLU A 23 -0.68 -19.99 -6.92
C GLU A 23 -0.68 -19.26 -8.27
N TRP A 24 -1.68 -19.52 -9.11
CA TRP A 24 -1.80 -18.83 -10.39
C TRP A 24 -2.00 -17.32 -10.21
N ALA A 25 -2.74 -16.89 -9.19
CA ALA A 25 -2.95 -15.46 -8.90
C ALA A 25 -1.67 -14.82 -8.36
N ARG A 26 -0.95 -15.52 -7.46
CA ARG A 26 0.35 -15.06 -6.92
C ARG A 26 1.45 -14.92 -7.99
N LYS A 27 1.29 -15.58 -9.13
CA LYS A 27 2.18 -15.44 -10.30
C LYS A 27 1.83 -14.24 -11.19
N THR A 28 0.74 -13.52 -10.91
CA THR A 28 0.33 -12.34 -11.67
C THR A 28 0.95 -11.07 -11.09
N ALA A 29 1.05 -10.03 -11.92
CA ALA A 29 1.47 -8.71 -11.46
C ALA A 29 0.48 -8.09 -10.45
N ALA A 30 -0.78 -8.54 -10.42
CA ALA A 30 -1.82 -8.02 -9.54
C ALA A 30 -1.67 -8.48 -8.08
N PHE A 31 -1.14 -9.67 -7.85
CA PHE A 31 -0.96 -10.21 -6.49
C PHE A 31 0.53 -10.30 -6.13
N GLY A 32 1.32 -11.02 -6.89
CA GLY A 32 2.72 -11.25 -6.56
C GLY A 32 2.89 -12.04 -5.26
N ASN A 33 3.99 -11.81 -4.56
CA ASN A 33 4.16 -12.28 -3.17
C ASN A 33 3.57 -11.27 -2.17
N GLU A 34 3.58 -11.62 -0.89
CA GLU A 34 3.01 -10.80 0.20
C GLU A 34 3.58 -9.38 0.22
N TYR A 35 4.89 -9.23 -0.02
CA TYR A 35 5.54 -7.93 -0.07
C TYR A 35 5.04 -7.11 -1.26
N ASN A 36 5.00 -7.69 -2.46
CA ASN A 36 4.50 -7.01 -3.65
C ASN A 36 3.03 -6.64 -3.51
N PHE A 37 2.23 -7.49 -2.90
CA PHE A 37 0.85 -7.19 -2.59
C PHE A 37 0.74 -5.95 -1.68
N CYS A 38 1.44 -5.95 -0.53
CA CYS A 38 1.43 -4.80 0.38
C CYS A 38 1.97 -3.53 -0.28
N PHE A 39 3.03 -3.63 -1.09
CA PHE A 39 3.56 -2.51 -1.88
C PHE A 39 2.47 -1.90 -2.77
N GLN A 40 1.81 -2.73 -3.53
CA GLN A 40 0.75 -2.30 -4.44
C GLN A 40 -0.42 -1.67 -3.67
N MET A 41 -0.81 -2.26 -2.53
CA MET A 41 -1.85 -1.70 -1.67
C MET A 41 -1.46 -0.32 -1.16
N CYS A 42 -0.23 -0.13 -0.69
CA CYS A 42 0.24 1.18 -0.23
C CYS A 42 0.22 2.23 -1.34
N VAL A 43 0.69 1.88 -2.55
CA VAL A 43 0.61 2.79 -3.71
C VAL A 43 -0.84 3.14 -4.02
N GLY A 44 -1.71 2.13 -4.11
CA GLY A 44 -3.12 2.32 -4.42
C GLY A 44 -3.84 3.19 -3.39
N LEU A 45 -3.70 2.88 -2.10
CA LEU A 45 -4.30 3.64 -1.01
C LEU A 45 -3.79 5.10 -0.96
N THR A 46 -2.52 5.31 -1.31
CA THR A 46 -1.96 6.66 -1.40
C THR A 46 -2.61 7.45 -2.53
N MET A 47 -2.78 6.85 -3.70
CA MET A 47 -3.45 7.50 -4.82
C MET A 47 -4.94 7.77 -4.52
N ASP A 48 -5.63 6.84 -3.84
CA ASP A 48 -7.01 7.06 -3.37
C ASP A 48 -7.11 8.22 -2.36
N TRP A 49 -6.11 8.37 -1.51
CA TRP A 49 -6.04 9.49 -0.58
C TRP A 49 -5.82 10.81 -1.33
N ILE A 50 -4.91 10.84 -2.31
CA ILE A 50 -4.65 12.00 -3.18
C ILE A 50 -5.93 12.42 -3.93
N ASP A 51 -6.70 11.46 -4.44
CA ASP A 51 -7.95 11.74 -5.17
C ASP A 51 -9.03 12.41 -4.30
N ARG A 52 -8.93 12.23 -2.99
CA ARG A 52 -9.87 12.79 -2.00
C ARG A 52 -9.39 14.08 -1.35
N LEU A 53 -8.23 14.62 -1.75
CA LEU A 53 -7.74 15.88 -1.19
C LEU A 53 -8.70 17.04 -1.49
N ASN A 54 -8.87 17.90 -0.50
CA ASN A 54 -9.59 19.17 -0.64
C ASN A 54 -8.76 20.30 -0.02
N PRO A 55 -8.24 21.27 -0.77
CA PRO A 55 -8.34 21.35 -2.24
C PRO A 55 -7.62 20.19 -2.95
N PRO A 56 -8.01 19.88 -4.19
CA PRO A 56 -7.36 18.83 -4.96
C PRO A 56 -5.89 19.17 -5.23
N MET A 57 -5.11 18.15 -5.54
CA MET A 57 -3.71 18.34 -5.97
C MET A 57 -3.68 19.20 -7.25
N PRO A 58 -2.79 20.20 -7.33
CA PRO A 58 -2.68 21.05 -8.51
C PRO A 58 -2.47 20.25 -9.80
N GLU A 59 -2.99 20.77 -10.90
CA GLU A 59 -2.79 20.15 -12.23
C GLU A 59 -1.30 20.16 -12.59
N GLY A 60 -0.80 19.04 -13.09
CA GLY A 60 0.61 18.87 -13.44
C GLY A 60 1.52 18.43 -12.27
N ASP A 61 1.04 18.50 -11.03
CA ASP A 61 1.79 17.93 -9.90
C ASP A 61 1.76 16.40 -9.91
N GLN A 62 2.87 15.81 -9.50
CA GLN A 62 3.02 14.35 -9.45
C GLN A 62 3.46 13.86 -8.07
N VAL A 63 3.02 12.67 -7.71
CA VAL A 63 3.41 11.97 -6.49
C VAL A 63 4.65 11.12 -6.77
N ALA A 64 5.78 11.49 -6.18
CA ALA A 64 6.98 10.66 -6.21
C ALA A 64 6.95 9.62 -5.08
N PHE A 65 7.31 8.40 -5.42
CA PHE A 65 7.37 7.29 -4.47
C PHE A 65 8.81 6.90 -4.19
N THR A 66 9.16 6.80 -2.92
CA THR A 66 10.48 6.32 -2.50
C THR A 66 10.30 5.15 -1.54
N PHE A 67 10.91 4.02 -1.85
CA PHE A 67 10.88 2.80 -1.04
C PHE A 67 12.28 2.45 -0.54
N ASP A 68 12.33 1.65 0.53
CA ASP A 68 13.61 1.09 0.99
C ASP A 68 14.17 0.10 -0.04
N GLN A 69 15.48 0.04 -0.12
CA GLN A 69 16.19 -0.87 -1.03
C GLN A 69 15.84 -2.32 -0.71
N LEU A 70 15.47 -3.07 -1.74
CA LEU A 70 15.17 -4.49 -1.64
C LEU A 70 16.08 -5.28 -2.58
N PRO A 71 17.23 -5.80 -2.10
CA PRO A 71 18.29 -6.34 -2.96
C PRO A 71 17.88 -7.40 -3.99
N LYS A 72 16.75 -8.10 -3.75
CA LYS A 72 16.24 -9.17 -4.63
C LYS A 72 14.82 -8.93 -5.17
N GLY A 73 14.23 -7.75 -4.94
CA GLY A 73 12.83 -7.50 -5.26
C GLY A 73 12.57 -6.26 -6.11
N GLU A 74 13.54 -5.40 -6.32
CA GLU A 74 13.35 -4.11 -6.99
C GLU A 74 12.78 -4.23 -8.40
N ALA A 75 13.26 -5.19 -9.19
CA ALA A 75 12.77 -5.37 -10.55
C ALA A 75 11.27 -5.67 -10.58
N ILE A 76 10.83 -6.64 -9.78
CA ILE A 76 9.42 -7.04 -9.70
C ILE A 76 8.56 -5.90 -9.16
N THR A 77 9.05 -5.17 -8.15
CA THR A 77 8.36 -4.03 -7.57
C THR A 77 8.24 -2.88 -8.58
N ARG A 78 9.28 -2.66 -9.37
CA ARG A 78 9.30 -1.68 -10.46
C ARG A 78 8.28 -2.03 -11.54
N ASP A 79 8.23 -3.28 -11.96
CA ASP A 79 7.25 -3.76 -12.94
C ASP A 79 5.82 -3.60 -12.42
N ALA A 80 5.57 -3.94 -11.16
CA ALA A 80 4.29 -3.72 -10.50
C ALA A 80 3.90 -2.23 -10.47
N TYR A 81 4.85 -1.33 -10.15
CA TYR A 81 4.62 0.11 -10.16
C TYR A 81 4.20 0.64 -11.53
N PHE A 82 4.94 0.28 -12.58
CA PHE A 82 4.62 0.72 -13.93
C PHE A 82 3.32 0.11 -14.45
N HIS A 83 2.99 -1.10 -14.01
CA HIS A 83 1.69 -1.70 -14.30
C HIS A 83 0.56 -0.88 -13.67
N ILE A 84 0.68 -0.52 -12.38
CA ILE A 84 -0.31 0.33 -11.70
C ILE A 84 -0.42 1.68 -12.41
N LYS A 85 0.72 2.35 -12.66
CA LYS A 85 0.75 3.65 -13.33
C LYS A 85 0.01 3.59 -14.67
N LYS A 86 0.26 2.59 -15.48
CA LYS A 86 -0.37 2.43 -16.81
C LYS A 86 -1.89 2.29 -16.73
N PHE A 87 -2.41 1.55 -15.75
CA PHE A 87 -3.83 1.20 -15.71
C PHE A 87 -4.66 2.05 -14.76
N ARG A 88 -4.04 2.72 -13.80
CA ARG A 88 -4.74 3.46 -12.77
C ARG A 88 -4.55 4.97 -12.85
N ASP A 89 -3.55 5.44 -13.54
CA ASP A 89 -3.19 6.86 -13.53
C ASP A 89 -3.47 7.55 -14.87
N PRO A 90 -4.75 7.68 -15.27
CA PRO A 90 -5.10 8.35 -16.52
C PRO A 90 -4.72 9.84 -16.53
N GLY A 91 -4.50 10.43 -15.34
CA GLY A 91 -4.10 11.83 -15.16
C GLY A 91 -2.61 12.04 -15.04
N ASP A 92 -1.78 11.00 -15.21
CA ASP A 92 -0.31 11.01 -15.06
C ASP A 92 0.18 11.66 -13.74
N ARG A 93 -0.55 11.39 -12.65
CA ARG A 93 -0.22 11.92 -11.31
C ARG A 93 0.81 11.08 -10.56
N MET A 94 1.02 9.84 -10.98
CA MET A 94 2.09 9.00 -10.45
C MET A 94 3.42 9.40 -11.10
N GLY A 95 4.31 9.96 -10.30
CA GLY A 95 5.61 10.49 -10.75
C GLY A 95 6.72 9.44 -10.79
N ALA A 96 7.85 9.76 -10.16
CA ALA A 96 9.00 8.88 -10.11
C ALA A 96 8.86 7.80 -9.04
N LEU A 97 9.45 6.61 -9.31
CA LEU A 97 9.74 5.58 -8.33
C LEU A 97 11.24 5.53 -8.07
N ALA A 98 11.63 5.64 -6.81
CA ALA A 98 13.01 5.52 -6.36
C ALA A 98 13.15 4.46 -5.27
N PHE A 99 14.33 3.84 -5.18
CA PHE A 99 14.74 3.00 -4.06
C PHE A 99 15.94 3.65 -3.38
N ALA A 100 15.91 3.75 -2.05
CA ALA A 100 16.96 4.40 -1.27
C ALA A 100 17.25 3.62 0.00
N ASP A 101 18.46 3.81 0.55
CA ASP A 101 18.86 3.21 1.82
C ASP A 101 18.17 3.95 2.98
N SER A 102 17.29 3.25 3.71
CA SER A 102 16.57 3.81 4.88
C SER A 102 17.51 4.32 5.96
N LYS A 103 18.73 3.79 6.06
CA LYS A 103 19.73 4.29 7.01
C LYS A 103 20.21 5.71 6.72
N ARG A 104 20.01 6.18 5.49
CA ARG A 104 20.46 7.50 5.02
C ARG A 104 19.32 8.46 4.74
N LEU A 105 18.07 7.98 4.75
CA LEU A 105 16.90 8.78 4.38
C LEU A 105 15.87 8.78 5.52
N LEU A 106 15.83 9.88 6.31
CA LEU A 106 14.94 10.03 7.46
C LEU A 106 13.45 9.74 7.17
N PRO A 107 12.86 10.18 6.03
CA PRO A 107 11.48 9.82 5.72
C PRO A 107 11.23 8.32 5.62
N LEU A 108 12.19 7.53 5.12
CA LEU A 108 12.06 6.07 5.10
C LEU A 108 12.14 5.45 6.49
N GLN A 109 12.99 5.99 7.38
CA GLN A 109 13.01 5.55 8.79
C GLN A 109 11.68 5.84 9.48
N ALA A 110 11.07 6.97 9.19
CA ALA A 110 9.75 7.31 9.71
C ALA A 110 8.67 6.35 9.16
N ALA A 111 8.71 6.01 7.87
CA ALA A 111 7.81 5.04 7.27
C ALA A 111 7.96 3.65 7.88
N ASP A 112 9.20 3.19 8.11
CA ASP A 112 9.51 1.91 8.75
C ASP A 112 8.99 1.86 10.19
N PHE A 113 9.16 2.96 10.93
CA PHE A 113 8.61 3.10 12.28
C PHE A 113 7.07 3.04 12.28
N ILE A 114 6.40 3.70 11.33
CA ILE A 114 4.94 3.66 11.18
C ILE A 114 4.48 2.23 10.88
N ALA A 115 5.14 1.55 9.93
CA ALA A 115 4.82 0.17 9.57
C ALA A 115 4.97 -0.79 10.78
N TYR A 116 6.06 -0.63 11.55
CA TYR A 116 6.28 -1.42 12.76
C TYR A 116 5.21 -1.18 13.83
N GLU A 117 4.85 0.07 14.10
CA GLU A 117 3.83 0.41 15.10
C GLU A 117 2.43 -0.07 14.67
N ALA A 118 2.08 0.07 13.38
CA ALA A 118 0.85 -0.46 12.83
C ALA A 118 0.80 -1.99 12.98
N TYR A 119 1.87 -2.69 12.59
CA TYR A 119 1.99 -4.13 12.77
C TYR A 119 1.78 -4.55 14.23
N LYS A 120 2.47 -3.90 15.18
CA LYS A 120 2.36 -4.21 16.61
C LYS A 120 0.96 -3.96 17.17
N TYR A 121 0.31 -2.90 16.71
CA TYR A 121 -1.07 -2.62 17.08
C TYR A 121 -2.02 -3.73 16.62
N ILE A 122 -1.93 -4.12 15.36
CA ILE A 122 -2.77 -5.18 14.79
C ILE A 122 -2.47 -6.54 15.44
N ASP A 123 -1.19 -6.92 15.61
CA ASP A 123 -0.79 -8.17 16.28
C ASP A 123 -1.36 -8.25 17.72
N ASN A 124 -1.38 -7.14 18.45
CA ASN A 124 -1.98 -7.08 19.79
C ASN A 124 -3.51 -7.27 19.74
N GLN A 125 -4.19 -6.67 18.77
CA GLN A 125 -5.64 -6.85 18.60
C GLN A 125 -5.97 -8.30 18.24
N GLU A 126 -5.25 -8.88 17.30
CA GLU A 126 -5.42 -10.27 16.87
C GLU A 126 -5.25 -11.29 18.00
N ARG A 127 -4.21 -11.11 18.79
CA ARG A 127 -3.92 -11.98 19.93
C ARG A 127 -4.86 -11.75 21.13
N LYS A 128 -5.81 -10.82 21.00
CA LYS A 128 -6.73 -10.42 22.10
C LYS A 128 -5.95 -10.17 23.39
N SER A 129 -4.74 -9.61 23.27
CA SER A 129 -3.82 -9.46 24.41
C SER A 129 -4.32 -8.47 25.47
N GLY A 130 -5.36 -7.70 25.17
CA GLY A 130 -5.85 -6.61 26.03
C GLY A 130 -4.86 -5.47 26.23
N ARG A 131 -3.72 -5.50 25.53
CA ARG A 131 -2.70 -4.46 25.65
C ARG A 131 -3.18 -3.17 25.01
N PRO A 132 -3.04 -2.03 25.69
CA PRO A 132 -3.40 -0.74 25.12
C PRO A 132 -2.48 -0.40 23.93
N MET A 133 -2.94 0.57 23.12
CA MET A 133 -2.10 1.18 22.10
C MET A 133 -0.78 1.68 22.72
N ARG A 134 0.33 1.42 22.06
CA ARG A 134 1.64 1.90 22.51
C ARG A 134 1.69 3.43 22.47
N GLY A 135 2.36 4.04 23.44
CA GLY A 135 2.48 5.50 23.50
C GLY A 135 3.11 6.11 22.24
N SER A 136 4.07 5.41 21.61
CA SER A 136 4.67 5.81 20.33
C SER A 136 3.64 5.92 19.18
N LEU A 137 2.75 4.94 19.07
CA LEU A 137 1.67 4.99 18.07
C LEU A 137 0.65 6.07 18.41
N ALA A 138 0.29 6.24 19.69
CA ALA A 138 -0.63 7.30 20.11
C ALA A 138 -0.09 8.69 19.73
N VAL A 139 1.20 8.95 19.96
CA VAL A 139 1.84 10.21 19.53
C VAL A 139 1.84 10.37 18.02
N LEU A 140 2.09 9.30 17.26
CA LEU A 140 2.02 9.36 15.80
C LEU A 140 0.63 9.73 15.30
N VAL A 141 -0.40 9.05 15.80
CA VAL A 141 -1.80 9.29 15.42
C VAL A 141 -2.22 10.72 15.77
N GLU A 142 -1.71 11.27 16.88
CA GLU A 142 -1.97 12.67 17.26
C GLU A 142 -1.27 13.69 16.34
N LYS A 143 -0.06 13.37 15.85
CA LYS A 143 0.80 14.32 15.11
C LYS A 143 0.57 14.29 13.60
N VAL A 144 0.07 13.20 13.03
CA VAL A 144 -0.30 13.16 11.61
C VAL A 144 -1.75 13.58 11.45
N TRP A 145 -2.04 14.26 10.36
CA TRP A 145 -3.41 14.70 10.09
C TRP A 145 -4.38 13.51 9.94
N GLN A 146 -3.90 12.43 9.31
CA GLN A 146 -4.69 11.23 9.09
C GLN A 146 -3.80 9.98 9.18
N PHE A 147 -4.19 9.04 10.02
CA PHE A 147 -3.59 7.72 10.11
C PHE A 147 -4.58 6.66 9.61
N GLN A 148 -4.16 5.83 8.67
CA GLN A 148 -4.96 4.73 8.13
C GLN A 148 -4.14 3.44 8.15
N ALA A 149 -4.67 2.38 8.76
CA ALA A 149 -4.10 1.05 8.68
C ALA A 149 -5.14 0.11 8.05
N HIS A 150 -4.80 -0.49 6.94
CA HIS A 150 -5.64 -1.42 6.21
C HIS A 150 -5.10 -2.84 6.38
N VAL A 151 -5.89 -3.72 6.96
CA VAL A 151 -5.55 -5.13 7.14
C VAL A 151 -6.33 -5.97 6.14
N PHE A 152 -5.61 -6.62 5.26
CA PHE A 152 -6.19 -7.52 4.25
C PHE A 152 -6.27 -8.92 4.82
N ARG A 153 -7.50 -9.38 4.99
CA ARG A 153 -7.89 -10.70 5.47
C ARG A 153 -8.36 -11.57 4.31
N VAL A 154 -8.63 -12.85 4.61
CA VAL A 154 -9.09 -13.82 3.62
C VAL A 154 -10.30 -13.30 2.84
N GLU A 155 -11.26 -12.67 3.50
CA GLU A 155 -12.47 -12.13 2.87
C GLU A 155 -12.14 -11.05 1.83
N HIS A 156 -11.25 -10.13 2.19
CA HIS A 156 -10.80 -9.08 1.27
C HIS A 156 -10.01 -9.64 0.09
N LEU A 157 -9.20 -10.68 0.33
CA LEU A 157 -8.43 -11.35 -0.71
C LEU A 157 -9.34 -12.11 -1.69
N GLU A 158 -10.40 -12.75 -1.18
CA GLU A 158 -11.42 -13.42 -2.00
C GLU A 158 -12.20 -12.42 -2.86
N GLU A 159 -12.61 -11.28 -2.30
CA GLU A 159 -13.26 -10.20 -3.05
C GLU A 159 -12.35 -9.69 -4.18
N LEU A 160 -11.06 -9.48 -3.89
CA LEU A 160 -10.07 -9.07 -4.87
C LEU A 160 -9.89 -10.12 -5.98
N LEU A 161 -9.81 -11.39 -5.61
CA LEU A 161 -9.69 -12.49 -6.56
C LEU A 161 -10.91 -12.58 -7.49
N ASN A 162 -12.12 -12.51 -6.92
CA ASN A 162 -13.36 -12.55 -7.68
C ASN A 162 -13.45 -11.37 -8.65
N PHE A 163 -13.13 -10.17 -8.19
CA PHE A 163 -13.05 -9.00 -9.06
C PHE A 163 -12.04 -9.20 -10.19
N TYR A 164 -10.85 -9.68 -9.86
CA TYR A 164 -9.79 -9.93 -10.84
C TYR A 164 -10.21 -10.96 -11.89
N GLN A 165 -10.87 -12.04 -11.49
CA GLN A 165 -11.39 -13.05 -12.40
C GLN A 165 -12.42 -12.50 -13.34
N GLN A 166 -13.42 -11.77 -12.83
CA GLN A 166 -14.46 -11.13 -13.63
C GLN A 166 -13.89 -10.16 -14.67
N GLN A 167 -12.92 -9.32 -14.24
CA GLN A 167 -12.28 -8.37 -15.16
C GLN A 167 -11.43 -9.08 -16.22
N ARG A 168 -10.75 -10.17 -15.85
CA ARG A 168 -9.95 -10.96 -16.79
C ARG A 168 -10.80 -11.55 -17.93
N GLU A 169 -12.00 -11.99 -17.61
CA GLU A 169 -12.95 -12.53 -18.60
C GLU A 169 -13.47 -11.45 -19.57
N HIS A 170 -13.60 -10.20 -19.09
CA HIS A 170 -14.16 -9.09 -19.89
C HIS A 170 -13.11 -8.32 -20.70
N LEU A 171 -11.85 -8.38 -20.37
CA LEU A 171 -10.80 -7.49 -20.89
C LEU A 171 -9.68 -8.22 -21.65
N ASP A 172 -9.89 -9.44 -22.13
CA ASP A 172 -8.87 -10.23 -22.86
C ASP A 172 -7.49 -10.21 -22.17
N GLY A 173 -7.47 -10.33 -20.85
CA GLY A 173 -6.25 -10.31 -20.03
C GLY A 173 -5.70 -8.90 -19.72
N LYS A 174 -6.35 -7.82 -20.13
CA LYS A 174 -6.03 -6.44 -19.73
C LYS A 174 -6.85 -6.04 -18.53
N VAL A 175 -6.52 -6.57 -17.37
CA VAL A 175 -7.31 -6.34 -16.15
C VAL A 175 -6.93 -5.01 -15.50
N PRO A 176 -7.91 -4.09 -15.25
CA PRO A 176 -7.68 -2.96 -14.35
C PRO A 176 -7.37 -3.52 -12.96
N TRP A 177 -6.29 -3.10 -12.43
CA TRP A 177 -5.67 -3.68 -11.24
C TRP A 177 -6.40 -3.39 -9.91
N TRP A 178 -7.29 -2.38 -9.85
CA TRP A 178 -7.82 -1.91 -8.57
C TRP A 178 -9.35 -1.89 -8.50
N PRO A 179 -9.98 -2.67 -7.59
CA PRO A 179 -11.44 -2.75 -7.48
C PRO A 179 -12.10 -1.64 -6.64
N TRP A 180 -11.33 -0.87 -5.87
CA TRP A 180 -11.89 0.03 -4.86
C TRP A 180 -12.15 1.45 -5.38
N LYS A 181 -12.85 1.61 -6.50
CA LYS A 181 -13.53 2.89 -6.75
C LYS A 181 -14.83 2.88 -5.94
N ARG A 182 -14.85 3.59 -4.83
CA ARG A 182 -16.09 4.02 -4.19
C ARG A 182 -16.50 5.38 -4.72
#